data_1fe05c6a68d68ebfd885f3ca86decf2a
#
_entry.id   1fe05c6a68d68ebfd885f3ca86decf2a
#
_cell.length_a   1.000
_cell.length_b   1.000
_cell.length_c   1.000
_cell.angle_alpha   90.00
_cell.angle_beta   90.00
_cell.angle_gamma   90.00
#
_symmetry.space_group_name_H-M   'P 1'
#
loop_
_entity.id
_entity.type
_entity.pdbx_description
1 polymer ?
#
loop_
_entity_poly.entity_id
_entity_poly.type
_entity_poly.pdbx_seq_one_letter_code
_entity_poly.pdbx_strand_id
1 'polypeptide(L)'
;MSEELKPQPDPSKSAQHKPSTTRAEQIDQAKAKLAGADSEGRNRNPLVLDDTYSDLRENNRVVMRNAIALNLDNFRAAPEGFNPRPVRTFPPLREIAAPFASVIVPNYNGAHHLPVVLDALRSQQFTDFEVIVVDDASSDESVLLLENRYPDVRLIANRRNMGFVYSCNTGAAVARGRMIVLLNSDTEPEPTWLAELVKVFVAHPRAAMVTSKLLLFNRRDTLHTTGDMLGVDGVPRNRGVWEQDHGQYDGATDVFSGCGGATAYRREVWQALGGYDEEFWMYLEDVDFGFRARLAGWEAIFAPQARVYHHLSASGGDLLASYYVGRNTIWLIAKNMPRSLLRRNALAILGGQLAIGLAAARNWRGAAAQARLRGQLAGLLGLARQLQKRRTIQPRRQIEDAELARMFVAK
;
A
#
# COMPACT_ATOMS: atom_id res chain seq x y z
N MET A 1 -73.43 29.32 23.29
CA MET A 1 -72.28 29.30 22.40
C MET A 1 -71.70 27.90 22.50
N SER A 2 -72.03 27.08 21.55
CA SER A 2 -71.78 25.65 21.47
C SER A 2 -70.51 25.39 20.69
N GLU A 3 -69.51 24.75 21.31
CA GLU A 3 -68.34 24.24 20.63
C GLU A 3 -68.61 22.81 20.17
N GLU A 4 -68.49 22.60 18.86
CA GLU A 4 -68.62 21.32 18.20
C GLU A 4 -67.40 20.43 18.43
N LEU A 5 -67.67 19.26 19.00
CA LEU A 5 -66.67 18.15 19.11
C LEU A 5 -66.50 17.47 17.74
N LYS A 6 -65.26 17.46 17.21
CA LYS A 6 -64.84 16.65 16.06
C LYS A 6 -64.77 15.18 16.47
N PRO A 7 -65.18 14.22 15.62
CA PRO A 7 -65.10 12.79 15.94
C PRO A 7 -63.66 12.25 15.85
N GLN A 8 -63.30 11.36 16.78
CA GLN A 8 -62.06 10.58 16.77
C GLN A 8 -62.11 9.49 15.68
N PRO A 9 -60.94 9.13 15.06
CA PRO A 9 -60.90 8.07 14.05
C PRO A 9 -60.94 6.66 14.68
N ASP A 10 -61.65 5.78 14.01
CA ASP A 10 -61.89 4.36 14.28
C ASP A 10 -60.58 3.53 14.33
N PRO A 11 -60.34 2.71 15.39
CA PRO A 11 -59.11 1.90 15.52
C PRO A 11 -59.09 0.57 14.74
N SER A 12 -60.05 0.33 13.80
CA SER A 12 -60.18 -0.96 13.10
C SER A 12 -59.55 -1.05 11.71
N LYS A 13 -58.71 -0.09 11.27
CA LYS A 13 -57.92 -0.25 10.01
C LYS A 13 -56.58 -0.88 10.28
N SER A 14 -56.57 -2.20 10.06
CA SER A 14 -55.43 -3.11 10.06
C SER A 14 -54.18 -2.54 9.36
N ALA A 15 -53.07 -2.47 10.11
CA ALA A 15 -51.72 -2.35 9.55
C ALA A 15 -51.44 -3.61 8.72
N GLN A 16 -51.30 -3.45 7.42
CA GLN A 16 -50.75 -4.49 6.55
C GLN A 16 -49.29 -4.75 6.94
N HIS A 17 -49.04 -5.89 7.56
CA HIS A 17 -47.72 -6.44 7.80
C HIS A 17 -47.00 -6.66 6.45
N LYS A 18 -45.97 -5.88 6.16
CA LYS A 18 -45.01 -6.26 5.12
C LYS A 18 -44.31 -7.55 5.58
N PRO A 19 -44.20 -8.59 4.73
CA PRO A 19 -43.53 -9.81 5.10
C PRO A 19 -42.05 -9.50 5.41
N SER A 20 -41.57 -9.99 6.56
CA SER A 20 -40.17 -9.91 6.93
C SER A 20 -39.37 -10.78 5.97
N THR A 21 -38.46 -10.16 5.21
CA THR A 21 -37.51 -10.87 4.37
C THR A 21 -36.70 -11.86 5.21
N THR A 22 -36.60 -13.09 4.73
CA THR A 22 -35.82 -14.13 5.40
C THR A 22 -34.32 -13.79 5.41
N ARG A 23 -33.58 -14.34 6.36
CA ARG A 23 -32.11 -14.14 6.46
C ARG A 23 -31.40 -14.52 5.16
N ALA A 24 -31.92 -15.49 4.41
CA ALA A 24 -31.41 -15.90 3.10
C ALA A 24 -31.62 -14.79 2.04
N GLU A 25 -32.80 -14.18 1.99
CA GLU A 25 -33.08 -13.07 1.07
C GLU A 25 -32.27 -11.82 1.39
N GLN A 26 -31.99 -11.54 2.67
CA GLN A 26 -31.12 -10.44 3.08
C GLN A 26 -29.65 -10.70 2.66
N ILE A 27 -29.18 -11.94 2.74
CA ILE A 27 -27.84 -12.35 2.27
C ILE A 27 -27.75 -12.25 0.74
N ASP A 28 -28.77 -12.67 0.01
CA ASP A 28 -28.79 -12.58 -1.45
C ASP A 28 -28.95 -11.15 -1.95
N GLN A 29 -29.74 -10.30 -1.25
CA GLN A 29 -29.77 -8.85 -1.52
C GLN A 29 -28.42 -8.16 -1.22
N ALA A 30 -27.74 -8.59 -0.16
CA ALA A 30 -26.38 -8.09 0.15
C ALA A 30 -25.37 -8.54 -0.90
N LYS A 31 -25.44 -9.79 -1.37
CA LYS A 31 -24.60 -10.32 -2.47
C LYS A 31 -24.89 -9.62 -3.80
N ALA A 32 -26.16 -9.35 -4.13
CA ALA A 32 -26.53 -8.62 -5.33
C ALA A 32 -26.05 -7.15 -5.27
N LYS A 33 -26.12 -6.50 -4.11
CA LYS A 33 -25.55 -5.17 -3.89
C LYS A 33 -24.03 -5.16 -4.00
N LEU A 34 -23.36 -6.20 -3.50
CA LEU A 34 -21.90 -6.38 -3.63
C LEU A 34 -21.47 -6.74 -5.05
N ALA A 35 -22.35 -7.39 -5.83
CA ALA A 35 -22.13 -7.72 -7.22
C ALA A 35 -22.40 -6.54 -8.18
N GLY A 36 -22.99 -5.44 -7.71
CA GLY A 36 -23.24 -4.24 -8.51
C GLY A 36 -24.25 -4.43 -9.65
N ALA A 37 -25.20 -5.35 -9.49
CA ALA A 37 -26.29 -5.54 -10.46
C ALA A 37 -27.54 -4.75 -10.03
N ASP A 38 -28.10 -3.95 -10.94
CA ASP A 38 -29.42 -3.36 -10.77
C ASP A 38 -30.54 -4.36 -11.13
N SER A 39 -31.79 -3.98 -10.89
CA SER A 39 -32.98 -4.80 -11.17
C SER A 39 -33.16 -5.17 -12.67
N GLU A 40 -32.30 -4.64 -13.56
CA GLU A 40 -32.29 -4.91 -15.00
C GLU A 40 -31.06 -5.69 -15.45
N GLY A 41 -30.24 -6.21 -14.51
CA GLY A 41 -29.06 -7.03 -14.82
C GLY A 41 -27.85 -6.25 -15.36
N ARG A 42 -27.84 -4.93 -15.25
CA ARG A 42 -26.72 -4.08 -15.65
C ARG A 42 -25.73 -3.95 -14.51
N ASN A 43 -24.50 -4.32 -14.76
CA ASN A 43 -23.40 -4.31 -13.78
C ASN A 43 -22.96 -2.85 -13.51
N ARG A 44 -23.52 -2.21 -12.49
CA ARG A 44 -23.07 -0.92 -11.98
C ARG A 44 -22.17 -1.17 -10.76
N ASN A 45 -20.88 -0.94 -10.94
CA ASN A 45 -19.95 -0.93 -9.83
C ASN A 45 -20.36 0.19 -8.84
N PRO A 46 -20.75 -0.10 -7.58
CA PRO A 46 -21.19 0.91 -6.61
C PRO A 46 -20.07 1.88 -6.17
N LEU A 47 -18.87 1.73 -6.69
CA LEU A 47 -17.73 2.65 -6.49
C LEU A 47 -17.58 3.68 -7.61
N VAL A 48 -18.49 3.76 -8.58
CA VAL A 48 -18.55 4.84 -9.55
C VAL A 48 -19.21 6.04 -8.88
N LEU A 49 -18.41 6.76 -8.14
CA LEU A 49 -18.69 8.10 -7.71
C LEU A 49 -18.34 9.03 -8.87
N ASP A 50 -19.36 9.74 -9.38
CA ASP A 50 -19.26 11.03 -10.03
C ASP A 50 -18.37 11.15 -11.29
N ASP A 51 -18.76 11.99 -12.25
CA ASP A 51 -18.13 12.23 -13.57
C ASP A 51 -16.64 12.70 -13.51
N THR A 52 -16.15 13.14 -12.36
CA THR A 52 -14.72 13.40 -12.10
C THR A 52 -13.81 12.17 -12.25
N TYR A 53 -14.38 10.96 -12.24
CA TYR A 53 -13.62 9.71 -12.41
C TYR A 53 -13.30 9.35 -13.86
N SER A 54 -13.96 9.99 -14.85
CA SER A 54 -13.68 9.75 -16.28
C SER A 54 -12.32 10.33 -16.66
N ASP A 55 -11.95 11.50 -16.16
CA ASP A 55 -10.67 12.16 -16.43
C ASP A 55 -9.48 11.44 -15.78
N LEU A 56 -9.70 10.83 -14.60
CA LEU A 56 -8.71 9.97 -13.96
C LEU A 56 -8.48 8.66 -14.73
N ARG A 57 -9.51 8.12 -15.42
CA ARG A 57 -9.34 6.94 -16.30
C ARG A 57 -8.52 7.27 -17.55
N GLU A 58 -8.70 8.45 -18.13
CA GLU A 58 -7.97 8.90 -19.31
C GLU A 58 -6.49 9.18 -18.96
N ASN A 59 -6.23 9.88 -17.86
CA ASN A 59 -4.89 10.13 -17.35
C ASN A 59 -4.17 8.83 -16.96
N ASN A 60 -4.85 7.89 -16.30
CA ASN A 60 -4.30 6.58 -15.98
C ASN A 60 -4.03 5.73 -17.24
N ARG A 61 -4.82 5.89 -18.33
CA ARG A 61 -4.54 5.24 -19.62
C ARG A 61 -3.28 5.81 -20.28
N VAL A 62 -3.06 7.12 -20.19
CA VAL A 62 -1.85 7.77 -20.70
C VAL A 62 -0.63 7.37 -19.87
N VAL A 63 -0.72 7.38 -18.56
CA VAL A 63 0.34 6.91 -17.65
C VAL A 63 0.64 5.43 -17.89
N MET A 64 -0.38 4.58 -18.10
CA MET A 64 -0.20 3.16 -18.42
C MET A 64 0.46 2.94 -19.78
N ARG A 65 0.06 3.69 -20.81
CA ARG A 65 0.73 3.60 -22.13
C ARG A 65 2.19 4.01 -22.02
N ASN A 66 2.47 5.09 -21.29
CA ASN A 66 3.83 5.57 -21.07
C ASN A 66 4.63 4.64 -20.15
N ALA A 67 4.04 4.09 -19.08
CA ALA A 67 4.72 3.14 -18.19
C ALA A 67 4.99 1.79 -18.88
N ILE A 68 4.08 1.32 -19.74
CA ILE A 68 4.27 0.09 -20.53
C ILE A 68 5.28 0.32 -21.66
N ALA A 69 5.22 1.46 -22.35
CA ALA A 69 6.21 1.85 -23.37
C ALA A 69 7.59 2.08 -22.75
N LEU A 70 7.67 2.81 -21.64
CA LEU A 70 8.91 3.07 -20.90
C LEU A 70 9.55 1.78 -20.35
N ASN A 71 8.77 0.78 -19.94
CA ASN A 71 9.32 -0.51 -19.47
C ASN A 71 9.80 -1.43 -20.60
N LEU A 72 9.32 -1.26 -21.82
CA LEU A 72 9.86 -1.98 -22.99
C LEU A 72 11.19 -1.36 -23.49
N ASP A 73 11.33 -0.03 -23.33
CA ASP A 73 12.56 0.71 -23.72
C ASP A 73 13.58 0.86 -22.59
N ASN A 74 13.19 0.77 -21.34
CA ASN A 74 14.05 0.93 -20.16
C ASN A 74 14.75 -0.37 -19.69
N PHE A 75 15.03 -1.33 -20.59
CA PHE A 75 16.07 -2.33 -20.37
C PHE A 75 17.49 -1.71 -20.37
N ARG A 76 17.62 -0.42 -20.62
CA ARG A 76 18.87 0.32 -20.44
C ARG A 76 18.89 0.89 -19.02
N ALA A 77 19.94 0.52 -18.27
CA ALA A 77 20.28 1.12 -16.99
C ALA A 77 20.16 2.65 -17.06
N ALA A 78 19.68 3.28 -15.98
CA ALA A 78 19.76 4.72 -15.87
C ALA A 78 21.21 5.15 -16.22
N PRO A 79 21.42 6.19 -17.04
CA PRO A 79 22.76 6.60 -17.43
C PRO A 79 23.63 6.76 -16.17
N GLU A 80 24.82 6.19 -16.19
CA GLU A 80 25.80 6.37 -15.11
C GLU A 80 25.99 7.88 -14.89
N GLY A 81 25.84 8.33 -13.65
CA GLY A 81 25.95 9.75 -13.30
C GLY A 81 24.63 10.53 -13.21
N PHE A 82 23.45 9.89 -13.38
CA PHE A 82 22.18 10.54 -13.15
C PHE A 82 21.96 10.74 -11.64
N ASN A 83 22.42 11.87 -11.12
CA ASN A 83 22.07 12.36 -9.79
C ASN A 83 20.84 13.27 -9.96
N PRO A 84 19.63 12.85 -9.51
CA PRO A 84 18.46 13.71 -9.60
C PRO A 84 18.69 14.90 -8.66
N ARG A 85 19.07 16.03 -9.23
CA ARG A 85 19.04 17.26 -8.45
C ARG A 85 17.58 17.64 -8.29
N PRO A 86 17.06 17.76 -7.07
CA PRO A 86 15.72 18.27 -6.84
C PRO A 86 15.61 19.64 -7.50
N VAL A 87 14.49 19.90 -8.19
CA VAL A 87 14.27 21.17 -8.90
C VAL A 87 14.19 22.34 -7.92
N ARG A 88 13.67 22.06 -6.73
CA ARG A 88 13.61 22.97 -5.57
C ARG A 88 13.61 22.16 -4.29
N THR A 89 14.41 22.58 -3.32
CA THR A 89 14.31 22.14 -1.92
C THR A 89 13.91 23.37 -1.11
N PHE A 90 12.81 23.25 -0.37
CA PHE A 90 12.41 24.29 0.59
C PHE A 90 12.93 23.85 1.96
N PRO A 91 13.78 24.66 2.63
CA PRO A 91 14.19 24.35 3.98
C PRO A 91 12.97 24.38 4.91
N PRO A 92 12.85 23.47 5.89
CA PRO A 92 11.82 23.59 6.91
C PRO A 92 11.98 24.91 7.68
N LEU A 93 10.88 25.53 8.07
CA LEU A 93 10.88 26.76 8.86
C LEU A 93 11.56 26.64 10.23
N ARG A 94 11.70 25.41 10.73
CA ARG A 94 12.51 25.06 11.91
C ARG A 94 13.62 24.09 11.51
N GLU A 95 14.85 24.52 11.71
CA GLU A 95 16.00 23.61 11.66
C GLU A 95 15.99 22.73 12.93
N ILE A 96 15.39 21.54 12.83
CA ILE A 96 15.57 20.49 13.82
C ILE A 96 16.92 19.84 13.51
N ALA A 97 17.91 20.03 14.35
CA ALA A 97 19.31 19.62 14.08
C ALA A 97 19.45 18.12 13.77
N ALA A 98 18.71 17.26 14.45
CA ALA A 98 18.64 15.81 14.18
C ALA A 98 17.33 15.25 14.76
N PRO A 99 16.21 15.26 14.00
CA PRO A 99 14.95 14.74 14.51
C PRO A 99 15.04 13.24 14.76
N PHE A 100 14.20 12.72 15.67
CA PHE A 100 14.10 11.29 15.90
C PHE A 100 13.57 10.57 14.66
N ALA A 101 12.54 11.13 14.01
CA ALA A 101 11.88 10.55 12.86
C ALA A 101 11.85 11.50 11.65
N SER A 102 11.92 10.94 10.44
CA SER A 102 11.61 11.62 9.19
C SER A 102 10.42 10.93 8.55
N VAL A 103 9.27 11.64 8.50
CA VAL A 103 8.06 11.15 7.82
C VAL A 103 8.13 11.57 6.36
N ILE A 104 8.14 10.59 5.48
CA ILE A 104 8.25 10.77 4.03
C ILE A 104 6.87 10.47 3.42
N VAL A 105 6.33 11.45 2.70
CA VAL A 105 5.04 11.35 2.01
C VAL A 105 5.30 11.44 0.51
N PRO A 106 5.35 10.30 -0.22
CA PRO A 106 5.37 10.30 -1.68
C PRO A 106 4.02 10.79 -2.21
N ASN A 107 4.06 11.71 -3.17
CA ASN A 107 2.88 12.32 -3.77
C ASN A 107 2.92 12.30 -5.29
N TYR A 108 1.80 11.97 -5.92
CA TYR A 108 1.57 12.13 -7.35
C TYR A 108 0.10 12.43 -7.61
N ASN A 109 -0.21 13.65 -8.08
CA ASN A 109 -1.56 14.14 -8.33
C ASN A 109 -2.51 13.96 -7.12
N GLY A 110 -1.99 14.25 -5.92
CA GLY A 110 -2.69 14.05 -4.64
C GLY A 110 -3.13 15.35 -3.97
N ALA A 111 -3.32 16.47 -4.69
CA ALA A 111 -3.68 17.77 -4.12
C ALA A 111 -4.90 17.69 -3.17
N HIS A 112 -5.87 16.84 -3.46
CA HIS A 112 -7.07 16.65 -2.64
C HIS A 112 -6.85 15.81 -1.38
N HIS A 113 -5.79 14.98 -1.33
CA HIS A 113 -5.42 14.16 -0.18
C HIS A 113 -4.42 14.85 0.76
N LEU A 114 -3.48 15.62 0.19
CA LEU A 114 -2.42 16.27 0.95
C LEU A 114 -2.90 17.05 2.18
N PRO A 115 -4.01 17.82 2.15
CA PRO A 115 -4.49 18.50 3.34
C PRO A 115 -4.83 17.55 4.49
N VAL A 116 -5.44 16.40 4.20
CA VAL A 116 -5.84 15.43 5.22
C VAL A 116 -4.61 14.86 5.92
N VAL A 117 -3.65 14.34 5.18
CA VAL A 117 -2.44 13.72 5.76
C VAL A 117 -1.55 14.74 6.46
N LEU A 118 -1.37 15.95 5.89
CA LEU A 118 -0.48 16.95 6.47
C LEU A 118 -1.08 17.63 7.73
N ASP A 119 -2.39 17.89 7.73
CA ASP A 119 -3.07 18.41 8.93
C ASP A 119 -3.11 17.35 10.05
N ALA A 120 -3.26 16.05 9.71
CA ALA A 120 -3.12 14.95 10.66
C ALA A 120 -1.67 14.81 11.20
N LEU A 121 -0.65 15.05 10.38
CA LEU A 121 0.75 15.08 10.83
C LEU A 121 1.02 16.29 11.76
N ARG A 122 0.44 17.45 11.50
CA ARG A 122 0.54 18.63 12.41
C ARG A 122 -0.11 18.38 13.76
N SER A 123 -1.10 17.48 13.85
CA SER A 123 -1.80 17.11 15.07
C SER A 123 -1.12 16.02 15.89
N GLN A 124 0.03 15.49 15.45
CA GLN A 124 0.72 14.40 16.15
C GLN A 124 1.21 14.83 17.55
N GLN A 125 0.99 13.95 18.54
CA GLN A 125 1.46 14.14 19.92
C GLN A 125 2.99 14.01 20.05
N PHE A 126 3.61 13.17 19.23
CA PHE A 126 5.07 13.10 19.13
C PHE A 126 5.55 14.19 18.17
N THR A 127 6.44 15.09 18.63
CA THR A 127 6.82 16.31 17.90
C THR A 127 8.25 16.33 17.39
N ASP A 128 9.09 15.37 17.78
CA ASP A 128 10.50 15.30 17.35
C ASP A 128 10.62 14.60 15.98
N PHE A 129 10.06 15.22 14.95
CA PHE A 129 10.11 14.70 13.58
C PHE A 129 10.12 15.83 12.53
N GLU A 130 10.57 15.49 11.34
CA GLU A 130 10.44 16.30 10.12
C GLU A 130 9.48 15.63 9.15
N VAL A 131 8.84 16.43 8.30
CA VAL A 131 8.00 15.95 7.18
C VAL A 131 8.69 16.28 5.86
N ILE A 132 8.81 15.28 5.00
CA ILE A 132 9.38 15.38 3.65
C ILE A 132 8.32 14.90 2.67
N VAL A 133 7.81 15.80 1.84
CA VAL A 133 6.94 15.43 0.71
C VAL A 133 7.81 15.32 -0.54
N VAL A 134 7.71 14.17 -1.22
CA VAL A 134 8.37 13.96 -2.51
C VAL A 134 7.29 13.93 -3.58
N ASP A 135 7.17 15.04 -4.32
CA ASP A 135 6.24 15.18 -5.42
C ASP A 135 6.83 14.59 -6.70
N ASP A 136 6.16 13.59 -7.25
CA ASP A 136 6.64 12.81 -8.40
C ASP A 136 6.18 13.39 -9.74
N ALA A 137 6.42 14.71 -9.93
CA ALA A 137 6.02 15.49 -11.09
C ALA A 137 4.49 15.54 -11.28
N SER A 138 3.76 15.90 -10.23
CA SER A 138 2.31 16.13 -10.30
C SER A 138 1.96 17.20 -11.34
N SER A 139 0.84 16.98 -12.02
CA SER A 139 0.25 17.93 -12.98
C SER A 139 -0.94 18.70 -12.39
N ASP A 140 -1.37 18.34 -11.18
CA ASP A 140 -2.41 19.03 -10.42
C ASP A 140 -1.83 20.15 -9.55
N GLU A 141 -2.63 20.71 -8.65
CA GLU A 141 -2.23 21.82 -7.78
C GLU A 141 -1.38 21.39 -6.57
N SER A 142 -0.88 20.14 -6.51
CA SER A 142 -0.13 19.61 -5.37
C SER A 142 1.04 20.49 -4.94
N VAL A 143 1.90 20.88 -5.88
CA VAL A 143 3.10 21.70 -5.59
C VAL A 143 2.69 23.09 -5.10
N LEU A 144 1.73 23.73 -5.78
CA LEU A 144 1.24 25.06 -5.39
C LEU A 144 0.59 25.06 -4.00
N LEU A 145 -0.16 24.01 -3.69
CA LEU A 145 -0.77 23.80 -2.37
C LEU A 145 0.30 23.68 -1.28
N LEU A 146 1.36 22.89 -1.53
CA LEU A 146 2.46 22.71 -0.58
C LEU A 146 3.22 24.01 -0.33
N GLU A 147 3.55 24.75 -1.38
CA GLU A 147 4.26 26.03 -1.28
C GLU A 147 3.46 27.07 -0.48
N ASN A 148 2.14 27.14 -0.67
CA ASN A 148 1.30 28.17 -0.07
C ASN A 148 0.78 27.84 1.33
N ARG A 149 0.40 26.56 1.57
CA ARG A 149 -0.29 26.18 2.81
C ARG A 149 0.60 25.41 3.80
N TYR A 150 1.67 24.76 3.30
CA TYR A 150 2.53 23.90 4.11
C TYR A 150 4.03 24.26 3.98
N PRO A 151 4.41 25.52 4.25
CA PRO A 151 5.80 25.97 4.12
C PRO A 151 6.75 25.33 5.15
N ASP A 152 6.21 24.70 6.18
CA ASP A 152 6.92 23.91 7.21
C ASP A 152 7.31 22.51 6.73
N VAL A 153 6.79 22.08 5.59
CA VAL A 153 7.10 20.78 4.99
C VAL A 153 8.28 20.92 4.02
N ARG A 154 9.21 19.98 4.09
CA ARG A 154 10.32 19.93 3.13
C ARG A 154 9.83 19.30 1.84
N LEU A 155 9.68 20.11 0.77
CA LEU A 155 9.26 19.65 -0.54
C LEU A 155 10.48 19.28 -1.41
N ILE A 156 10.40 18.12 -2.07
CA ILE A 156 11.28 17.69 -3.15
C ILE A 156 10.38 17.41 -4.37
N ALA A 157 10.58 18.14 -5.46
CA ALA A 157 9.82 17.95 -6.69
C ALA A 157 10.68 17.24 -7.75
N ASN A 158 10.25 16.09 -8.20
CA ASN A 158 10.89 15.35 -9.30
C ASN A 158 10.58 16.06 -10.63
N ARG A 159 11.49 15.98 -11.60
CA ARG A 159 11.30 16.58 -12.93
C ARG A 159 10.34 15.79 -13.82
N ARG A 160 10.14 14.52 -13.53
CA ARG A 160 9.25 13.59 -14.24
C ARG A 160 8.76 12.51 -13.27
N ASN A 161 7.69 11.85 -13.59
CA ASN A 161 7.21 10.71 -12.80
C ASN A 161 8.23 9.55 -12.87
N MET A 162 8.81 9.25 -11.71
CA MET A 162 9.81 8.20 -11.51
C MET A 162 9.25 6.97 -10.77
N GLY A 163 8.01 7.07 -10.28
CA GLY A 163 7.30 6.03 -9.54
C GLY A 163 7.46 6.11 -8.03
N PHE A 164 6.56 5.38 -7.35
CA PHE A 164 6.44 5.38 -5.89
C PHE A 164 7.77 5.02 -5.19
N VAL A 165 8.40 3.94 -5.62
CA VAL A 165 9.66 3.43 -5.04
C VAL A 165 10.77 4.46 -5.09
N TYR A 166 10.94 5.12 -6.24
CA TYR A 166 11.95 6.16 -6.41
C TYR A 166 11.68 7.36 -5.48
N SER A 167 10.44 7.78 -5.38
CA SER A 167 10.04 8.89 -4.49
C SER A 167 10.30 8.55 -3.02
N CYS A 168 10.00 7.33 -2.57
CA CYS A 168 10.34 6.84 -1.23
C CYS A 168 11.85 6.86 -0.98
N ASN A 169 12.66 6.33 -1.91
CA ASN A 169 14.12 6.32 -1.81
C ASN A 169 14.70 7.74 -1.80
N THR A 170 14.17 8.64 -2.62
CA THR A 170 14.59 10.05 -2.69
C THR A 170 14.34 10.76 -1.35
N GLY A 171 13.17 10.58 -0.76
CA GLY A 171 12.87 11.11 0.57
C GLY A 171 13.79 10.54 1.65
N ALA A 172 14.01 9.21 1.62
CA ALA A 172 14.88 8.52 2.56
C ALA A 172 16.35 8.97 2.46
N ALA A 173 16.83 9.29 1.26
CA ALA A 173 18.21 9.76 1.03
C ALA A 173 18.50 11.11 1.71
N VAL A 174 17.49 11.98 1.85
CA VAL A 174 17.64 13.29 2.48
C VAL A 174 17.11 13.34 3.91
N ALA A 175 16.48 12.27 4.39
CA ALA A 175 15.99 12.13 5.75
C ALA A 175 17.13 12.25 6.76
N ARG A 176 16.88 12.95 7.89
CA ARG A 176 17.86 13.16 8.96
C ARG A 176 17.57 12.29 10.19
N GLY A 177 16.32 11.86 10.35
CA GLY A 177 15.89 11.02 11.45
C GLY A 177 16.54 9.64 11.46
N ARG A 178 16.74 9.09 12.66
CA ARG A 178 17.16 7.68 12.83
C ARG A 178 16.07 6.67 12.50
N MET A 179 14.81 7.12 12.48
CA MET A 179 13.64 6.39 12.05
C MET A 179 13.10 7.03 10.77
N ILE A 180 13.11 6.29 9.67
CA ILE A 180 12.47 6.65 8.40
C ILE A 180 11.04 6.13 8.46
N VAL A 181 10.04 6.99 8.22
CA VAL A 181 8.64 6.59 8.20
C VAL A 181 8.06 6.89 6.84
N LEU A 182 7.63 5.86 6.11
CA LEU A 182 6.88 6.03 4.87
C LEU A 182 5.40 6.12 5.21
N LEU A 183 4.72 7.11 4.64
CA LEU A 183 3.30 7.36 4.83
C LEU A 183 2.68 7.80 3.51
N ASN A 184 1.69 7.06 3.00
CA ASN A 184 1.02 7.42 1.77
C ASN A 184 0.27 8.75 1.89
N SER A 185 0.23 9.54 0.79
CA SER A 185 -0.47 10.82 0.76
C SER A 185 -1.98 10.71 0.95
N ASP A 186 -2.57 9.55 0.69
CA ASP A 186 -4.00 9.24 0.82
C ASP A 186 -4.37 8.59 2.17
N THR A 187 -3.67 9.01 3.25
CA THR A 187 -3.87 8.48 4.60
C THR A 187 -4.23 9.58 5.61
N GLU A 188 -4.86 9.14 6.70
CA GLU A 188 -5.13 9.97 7.90
C GLU A 188 -4.62 9.22 9.14
N PRO A 189 -3.41 9.51 9.64
CA PRO A 189 -2.91 8.94 10.90
C PRO A 189 -3.62 9.55 12.11
N GLU A 190 -3.93 8.70 13.13
CA GLU A 190 -4.46 9.19 14.41
C GLU A 190 -3.42 10.05 15.16
N PRO A 191 -3.83 10.97 16.04
CA PRO A 191 -2.90 11.87 16.75
C PRO A 191 -1.82 11.18 17.60
N THR A 192 -2.04 9.94 18.00
CA THR A 192 -1.08 9.10 18.76
C THR A 192 -0.20 8.23 17.88
N TRP A 193 -0.48 8.16 16.57
CA TRP A 193 0.13 7.21 15.64
C TRP A 193 1.65 7.18 15.68
N LEU A 194 2.30 8.34 15.55
CA LEU A 194 3.77 8.40 15.50
C LEU A 194 4.39 8.07 16.87
N ALA A 195 3.74 8.46 17.98
CA ALA A 195 4.16 8.11 19.32
C ALA A 195 4.14 6.59 19.56
N GLU A 196 3.10 5.90 19.10
CA GLU A 196 2.98 4.45 19.22
C GLU A 196 3.98 3.71 18.32
N LEU A 197 4.27 4.21 17.10
CA LEU A 197 5.36 3.68 16.27
C LEU A 197 6.71 3.82 16.96
N VAL A 198 7.02 4.99 17.50
CA VAL A 198 8.28 5.27 18.23
C VAL A 198 8.42 4.35 19.44
N LYS A 199 7.37 4.18 20.22
CA LYS A 199 7.34 3.30 21.40
C LYS A 199 7.73 1.86 21.03
N VAL A 200 7.09 1.30 19.99
CA VAL A 200 7.39 -0.07 19.51
C VAL A 200 8.78 -0.15 18.91
N PHE A 201 9.19 0.85 18.13
CA PHE A 201 10.52 0.92 17.50
C PHE A 201 11.64 0.92 18.55
N VAL A 202 11.47 1.64 19.65
CA VAL A 202 12.46 1.69 20.75
C VAL A 202 12.46 0.38 21.53
N ALA A 203 11.29 -0.22 21.77
CA ALA A 203 11.17 -1.48 22.52
C ALA A 203 11.75 -2.69 21.75
N HIS A 204 11.85 -2.60 20.41
CA HIS A 204 12.32 -3.70 19.56
C HIS A 204 13.58 -3.32 18.76
N PRO A 205 14.77 -3.34 19.38
CA PRO A 205 16.03 -2.91 18.72
C PRO A 205 16.41 -3.78 17.53
N ARG A 206 15.88 -5.01 17.44
CA ARG A 206 16.09 -5.92 16.29
C ARG A 206 15.05 -5.74 15.18
N ALA A 207 14.07 -4.85 15.32
CA ALA A 207 13.13 -4.56 14.27
C ALA A 207 13.78 -3.73 13.15
N ALA A 208 13.82 -4.27 11.93
CA ALA A 208 14.15 -3.49 10.75
C ALA A 208 13.03 -2.50 10.42
N MET A 209 11.78 -2.92 10.68
CA MET A 209 10.58 -2.15 10.39
C MET A 209 9.51 -2.37 11.46
N VAL A 210 8.69 -1.33 11.66
CA VAL A 210 7.49 -1.35 12.50
C VAL A 210 6.33 -0.85 11.66
N THR A 211 5.33 -1.71 11.44
CA THR A 211 4.16 -1.39 10.60
C THR A 211 2.95 -0.99 11.41
N SER A 212 2.16 -0.08 10.87
CA SER A 212 0.93 0.44 11.48
C SER A 212 -0.25 -0.52 11.29
N LYS A 213 -1.32 -0.32 12.09
CA LYS A 213 -2.66 -0.83 11.81
C LYS A 213 -3.31 0.08 10.78
N LEU A 214 -3.42 -0.38 9.53
CA LEU A 214 -4.15 0.34 8.50
C LEU A 214 -5.60 -0.11 8.49
N LEU A 215 -6.50 0.87 8.58
CA LEU A 215 -7.96 0.73 8.52
C LEU A 215 -8.49 1.40 7.26
N LEU A 216 -9.64 0.99 6.77
CA LEU A 216 -10.26 1.64 5.64
C LEU A 216 -10.77 3.04 6.01
N PHE A 217 -10.48 4.06 5.20
CA PHE A 217 -10.89 5.43 5.46
C PHE A 217 -12.42 5.56 5.60
N ASN A 218 -13.17 4.97 4.69
CA ASN A 218 -14.64 5.04 4.65
C ASN A 218 -15.34 4.01 5.56
N ARG A 219 -14.57 3.06 6.17
CA ARG A 219 -15.05 2.03 7.10
C ARG A 219 -14.00 1.83 8.18
N ARG A 220 -13.94 2.76 9.12
CA ARG A 220 -12.88 2.88 10.14
C ARG A 220 -12.82 1.73 11.15
N ASP A 221 -13.77 0.81 11.11
CA ASP A 221 -13.81 -0.46 11.86
C ASP A 221 -13.34 -1.67 11.05
N THR A 222 -12.92 -1.47 9.80
CA THR A 222 -12.51 -2.54 8.88
C THR A 222 -11.03 -2.44 8.58
N LEU A 223 -10.31 -3.56 8.74
CA LEU A 223 -8.89 -3.65 8.47
C LEU A 223 -8.60 -3.56 6.96
N HIS A 224 -7.62 -2.74 6.61
CA HIS A 224 -6.92 -2.84 5.35
C HIS A 224 -5.76 -3.81 5.48
N THR A 225 -4.90 -3.63 6.48
CA THR A 225 -3.84 -4.59 6.81
C THR A 225 -3.28 -4.36 8.21
N THR A 226 -2.80 -5.42 8.81
CA THR A 226 -2.03 -5.44 10.07
C THR A 226 -0.60 -5.95 9.83
N GLY A 227 -0.08 -5.76 8.61
CA GLY A 227 1.19 -6.27 8.11
C GLY A 227 0.99 -7.30 7.01
N ASP A 228 2.09 -7.69 6.36
CA ASP A 228 2.05 -8.61 5.24
C ASP A 228 2.48 -10.01 5.66
N MET A 229 1.92 -10.98 4.98
CA MET A 229 2.24 -12.41 5.08
C MET A 229 2.82 -12.89 3.76
N LEU A 230 3.69 -13.90 3.79
CA LEU A 230 4.15 -14.60 2.60
C LEU A 230 3.66 -16.04 2.64
N GLY A 231 2.91 -16.45 1.62
CA GLY A 231 2.44 -17.83 1.49
C GLY A 231 3.55 -18.80 1.11
N VAL A 232 3.39 -20.08 1.45
CA VAL A 232 4.27 -21.17 0.95
C VAL A 232 4.27 -21.24 -0.58
N ASP A 233 3.22 -20.70 -1.23
CA ASP A 233 3.11 -20.52 -2.68
C ASP A 233 3.87 -19.29 -3.21
N GLY A 234 4.59 -18.58 -2.34
CA GLY A 234 5.35 -17.38 -2.67
C GLY A 234 4.49 -16.15 -2.97
N VAL A 235 3.18 -16.21 -2.69
CA VAL A 235 2.25 -15.09 -2.92
C VAL A 235 2.14 -14.25 -1.65
N PRO A 236 2.48 -12.94 -1.72
CA PRO A 236 2.23 -12.02 -0.62
C PRO A 236 0.73 -11.77 -0.40
N ARG A 237 0.34 -11.56 0.86
CA ARG A 237 -1.03 -11.28 1.28
C ARG A 237 -1.05 -10.28 2.42
N ASN A 238 -2.01 -9.38 2.42
CA ASN A 238 -2.24 -8.49 3.55
C ASN A 238 -2.97 -9.24 4.67
N ARG A 239 -2.44 -9.18 5.89
CA ARG A 239 -3.04 -9.83 7.06
C ARG A 239 -4.28 -9.07 7.52
N GLY A 240 -5.42 -9.76 7.62
CA GLY A 240 -6.68 -9.20 8.11
C GLY A 240 -7.45 -8.34 7.09
N VAL A 241 -7.09 -8.36 5.80
CA VAL A 241 -7.75 -7.52 4.79
C VAL A 241 -9.26 -7.79 4.71
N TRP A 242 -10.06 -6.71 4.76
CA TRP A 242 -11.53 -6.72 4.76
C TRP A 242 -12.21 -7.30 6.01
N GLU A 243 -11.45 -7.70 7.02
CA GLU A 243 -12.00 -8.14 8.30
C GLU A 243 -12.39 -6.93 9.16
N GLN A 244 -13.43 -7.08 9.99
CA GLN A 244 -13.75 -6.09 11.02
C GLN A 244 -12.67 -6.15 12.11
N ASP A 245 -12.21 -5.00 12.58
CA ASP A 245 -11.20 -4.90 13.65
C ASP A 245 -11.85 -5.14 15.01
N HIS A 246 -11.52 -6.26 15.63
CA HIS A 246 -11.89 -6.62 17.00
C HIS A 246 -10.64 -6.79 17.89
N GLY A 247 -9.46 -6.32 17.42
CA GLY A 247 -8.19 -6.54 18.09
C GLY A 247 -7.63 -7.95 17.94
N GLN A 248 -8.16 -8.77 17.01
CA GLN A 248 -7.81 -10.17 16.79
C GLN A 248 -6.32 -10.39 16.45
N TYR A 249 -5.63 -9.36 15.95
CA TYR A 249 -4.20 -9.41 15.61
C TYR A 249 -3.31 -8.69 16.61
N ASP A 250 -3.86 -8.01 17.63
CA ASP A 250 -3.09 -7.12 18.52
C ASP A 250 -2.05 -7.87 19.37
N GLY A 251 -2.29 -9.15 19.67
CA GLY A 251 -1.33 -10.03 20.35
C GLY A 251 -0.29 -10.70 19.45
N ALA A 252 -0.48 -10.66 18.11
CA ALA A 252 0.39 -11.32 17.13
C ALA A 252 1.25 -10.29 16.38
N THR A 253 2.25 -9.73 17.08
CA THR A 253 3.03 -8.58 16.60
C THR A 253 4.11 -8.93 15.58
N ASP A 254 4.58 -10.18 15.51
CA ASP A 254 5.52 -10.60 14.45
C ASP A 254 4.80 -10.74 13.12
N VAL A 255 5.33 -10.10 12.05
CA VAL A 255 4.79 -10.12 10.69
C VAL A 255 5.89 -10.39 9.70
N PHE A 256 5.58 -10.91 8.51
CA PHE A 256 6.61 -11.16 7.51
C PHE A 256 7.23 -9.85 7.00
N SER A 257 6.40 -8.87 6.69
CA SER A 257 6.78 -7.51 6.25
C SER A 257 5.77 -6.49 6.74
N GLY A 258 6.15 -5.22 6.69
CA GLY A 258 5.24 -4.09 6.89
C GLY A 258 4.69 -3.60 5.56
N CYS A 259 3.45 -3.09 5.56
CA CYS A 259 2.85 -2.45 4.39
C CYS A 259 3.45 -1.05 4.17
N GLY A 260 3.96 -0.77 2.98
CA GLY A 260 4.60 0.51 2.60
C GLY A 260 3.71 1.74 2.75
N GLY A 261 2.39 1.57 2.92
CA GLY A 261 1.44 2.65 3.11
C GLY A 261 1.57 3.42 4.43
N ALA A 262 2.08 2.76 5.51
CA ALA A 262 2.36 3.40 6.80
C ALA A 262 3.33 2.54 7.64
N THR A 263 4.62 2.60 7.35
CA THR A 263 5.63 1.77 8.02
C THR A 263 6.87 2.58 8.36
N ALA A 264 7.37 2.39 9.59
CA ALA A 264 8.63 2.93 10.07
C ALA A 264 9.77 1.94 9.81
N TYR A 265 10.93 2.46 9.41
CA TYR A 265 12.13 1.69 9.09
C TYR A 265 13.31 2.18 9.92
N ARG A 266 14.15 1.28 10.38
CA ARG A 266 15.42 1.59 11.01
C ARG A 266 16.39 2.09 9.94
N ARG A 267 16.85 3.35 10.07
CA ARG A 267 17.66 4.02 9.04
C ARG A 267 18.94 3.24 8.68
N GLU A 268 19.64 2.72 9.68
CA GLU A 268 20.84 1.91 9.44
C GLU A 268 20.55 0.64 8.64
N VAL A 269 19.40 0.00 8.87
CA VAL A 269 18.98 -1.19 8.12
C VAL A 269 18.52 -0.81 6.71
N TRP A 270 17.78 0.30 6.58
CA TRP A 270 17.41 0.85 5.27
C TRP A 270 18.62 1.08 4.39
N GLN A 271 19.65 1.75 4.94
CA GLN A 271 20.90 2.02 4.24
C GLN A 271 21.70 0.73 3.93
N ALA A 272 21.83 -0.17 4.89
CA ALA A 272 22.56 -1.44 4.71
C ALA A 272 21.95 -2.37 3.66
N LEU A 273 20.60 -2.35 3.53
CA LEU A 273 19.87 -3.12 2.53
C LEU A 273 19.68 -2.37 1.21
N GLY A 274 20.07 -1.08 1.13
CA GLY A 274 20.01 -0.27 -0.09
C GLY A 274 18.60 0.26 -0.41
N GLY A 275 17.73 0.43 0.59
CA GLY A 275 16.38 0.95 0.43
C GLY A 275 15.46 0.00 -0.35
N TYR A 276 14.43 0.55 -0.97
CA TYR A 276 13.57 -0.18 -1.89
C TYR A 276 14.27 -0.43 -3.23
N ASP A 277 13.99 -1.57 -3.86
CA ASP A 277 14.51 -1.89 -5.18
C ASP A 277 13.71 -1.14 -6.27
N GLU A 278 14.33 -0.15 -6.90
CA GLU A 278 13.67 0.75 -7.86
C GLU A 278 13.07 0.04 -9.08
N GLU A 279 13.53 -1.19 -9.40
CA GLU A 279 12.94 -1.96 -10.49
C GLU A 279 11.51 -2.40 -10.21
N PHE A 280 11.11 -2.43 -8.93
CA PHE A 280 9.73 -2.74 -8.57
C PHE A 280 8.77 -1.63 -9.01
N TRP A 281 9.18 -0.39 -9.07
CA TRP A 281 8.39 0.79 -9.41
C TRP A 281 7.28 1.10 -8.40
N MET A 282 6.39 0.15 -8.13
CA MET A 282 5.35 0.15 -7.10
C MET A 282 4.80 -1.26 -6.89
N TYR A 283 4.22 -1.52 -5.73
CA TYR A 283 3.70 -2.78 -5.22
C TYR A 283 4.76 -3.86 -4.99
N LEU A 284 4.73 -4.44 -3.81
CA LEU A 284 5.61 -5.49 -3.30
C LEU A 284 7.08 -5.08 -3.10
N GLU A 285 7.43 -3.82 -3.23
CA GLU A 285 8.74 -3.27 -2.85
C GLU A 285 8.96 -3.36 -1.34
N ASP A 286 7.88 -3.17 -0.56
CA ASP A 286 7.82 -3.32 0.90
C ASP A 286 8.02 -4.78 1.33
N VAL A 287 7.35 -5.72 0.66
CA VAL A 287 7.53 -7.14 0.88
C VAL A 287 8.94 -7.59 0.46
N ASP A 288 9.49 -7.03 -0.62
CA ASP A 288 10.87 -7.28 -1.04
C ASP A 288 11.87 -6.80 0.02
N PHE A 289 11.68 -5.60 0.56
CA PHE A 289 12.51 -5.07 1.63
C PHE A 289 12.38 -5.93 2.90
N GLY A 290 11.16 -6.27 3.30
CA GLY A 290 10.90 -7.16 4.42
C GLY A 290 11.57 -8.51 4.26
N PHE A 291 11.50 -9.12 3.09
CA PHE A 291 12.17 -10.38 2.81
C PHE A 291 13.70 -10.25 2.95
N ARG A 292 14.30 -9.20 2.39
CA ARG A 292 15.77 -8.94 2.54
C ARG A 292 16.13 -8.71 4.00
N ALA A 293 15.30 -8.00 4.76
CA ALA A 293 15.49 -7.79 6.19
C ALA A 293 15.44 -9.13 6.96
N ARG A 294 14.42 -9.97 6.70
CA ARG A 294 14.31 -11.31 7.28
C ARG A 294 15.51 -12.20 6.94
N LEU A 295 15.97 -12.19 5.69
CA LEU A 295 17.16 -12.92 5.28
C LEU A 295 18.42 -12.46 6.05
N ALA A 296 18.52 -11.18 6.38
CA ALA A 296 19.60 -10.61 7.17
C ALA A 296 19.42 -10.74 8.70
N GLY A 297 18.41 -11.51 9.16
CA GLY A 297 18.16 -11.80 10.57
C GLY A 297 17.44 -10.70 11.35
N TRP A 298 16.85 -9.72 10.65
CA TRP A 298 16.05 -8.66 11.27
C TRP A 298 14.57 -9.07 11.43
N GLU A 299 13.88 -8.37 12.31
CA GLU A 299 12.46 -8.56 12.62
C GLU A 299 11.59 -7.50 11.92
N ALA A 300 10.30 -7.81 11.71
CA ALA A 300 9.27 -6.88 11.30
C ALA A 300 8.14 -6.95 12.32
N ILE A 301 7.81 -5.82 12.95
CA ILE A 301 6.88 -5.77 14.09
C ILE A 301 5.65 -4.96 13.72
N PHE A 302 4.49 -5.50 14.07
CA PHE A 302 3.20 -4.79 13.98
C PHE A 302 2.95 -3.99 15.27
N ALA A 303 2.60 -2.71 15.10
CA ALA A 303 2.24 -1.80 16.17
C ALA A 303 0.71 -1.60 16.19
N PRO A 304 -0.05 -2.36 16.99
CA PRO A 304 -1.51 -2.37 16.94
C PRO A 304 -2.18 -1.03 17.31
N GLN A 305 -1.51 -0.20 18.11
CA GLN A 305 -2.03 1.10 18.51
C GLN A 305 -1.63 2.24 17.57
N ALA A 306 -0.72 1.99 16.64
CA ALA A 306 -0.37 2.95 15.59
C ALA A 306 -1.39 2.88 14.44
N ARG A 307 -2.51 3.59 14.57
CA ARG A 307 -3.67 3.49 13.68
C ARG A 307 -3.63 4.54 12.58
N VAL A 308 -3.94 4.11 11.35
CA VAL A 308 -3.98 4.98 10.15
C VAL A 308 -5.19 4.60 9.31
N TYR A 309 -5.96 5.59 8.87
CA TYR A 309 -7.05 5.41 7.92
C TYR A 309 -6.55 5.64 6.50
N HIS A 310 -6.86 4.73 5.57
CA HIS A 310 -6.28 4.71 4.24
C HIS A 310 -7.36 4.66 3.15
N HIS A 311 -7.27 5.56 2.17
CA HIS A 311 -8.07 5.52 0.96
C HIS A 311 -7.52 4.48 0.00
N LEU A 312 -8.23 3.35 -0.16
CA LEU A 312 -7.78 2.29 -1.07
C LEU A 312 -7.80 2.76 -2.52
N SER A 313 -6.72 2.44 -3.24
CA SER A 313 -6.62 2.60 -4.70
C SER A 313 -6.70 4.05 -5.22
N ALA A 314 -6.42 5.05 -4.37
CA ALA A 314 -6.44 6.44 -4.80
C ALA A 314 -5.39 6.73 -5.89
N SER A 315 -4.21 6.07 -5.82
CA SER A 315 -3.07 6.41 -6.68
C SER A 315 -2.76 5.41 -7.80
N GLY A 316 -3.26 4.15 -7.76
CA GLY A 316 -2.78 3.08 -8.64
C GLY A 316 -3.83 2.41 -9.52
N GLY A 317 -5.07 2.35 -9.09
CA GLY A 317 -6.17 1.65 -9.77
C GLY A 317 -5.90 0.16 -10.02
N ASP A 318 -6.93 -0.59 -10.44
CA ASP A 318 -6.88 -2.04 -10.62
C ASP A 318 -5.88 -2.51 -11.70
N LEU A 319 -5.61 -1.69 -12.72
CA LEU A 319 -4.75 -2.05 -13.84
C LEU A 319 -3.28 -2.05 -13.45
N LEU A 320 -2.80 -0.98 -12.81
CA LEU A 320 -1.41 -0.86 -12.35
C LEU A 320 -1.11 -1.92 -11.30
N ALA A 321 -1.99 -2.06 -10.30
CA ALA A 321 -1.87 -3.09 -9.28
C ALA A 321 -1.81 -4.48 -9.89
N SER A 322 -2.69 -4.80 -10.84
CA SER A 322 -2.71 -6.11 -11.49
C SER A 322 -1.42 -6.40 -12.24
N TYR A 323 -0.89 -5.45 -13.00
CA TYR A 323 0.36 -5.61 -13.74
C TYR A 323 1.55 -5.79 -12.79
N TYR A 324 1.77 -4.83 -11.89
CA TYR A 324 2.96 -4.85 -11.04
C TYR A 324 2.95 -6.00 -10.03
N VAL A 325 1.83 -6.30 -9.40
CA VAL A 325 1.72 -7.46 -8.51
C VAL A 325 1.98 -8.76 -9.29
N GLY A 326 1.49 -8.87 -10.54
CA GLY A 326 1.78 -10.03 -11.40
C GLY A 326 3.27 -10.20 -11.69
N ARG A 327 3.95 -9.12 -12.04
CA ARG A 327 5.39 -9.09 -12.32
C ARG A 327 6.23 -9.28 -11.06
N ASN A 328 5.94 -8.48 -10.06
CA ASN A 328 6.77 -8.34 -8.88
C ASN A 328 6.71 -9.58 -7.97
N THR A 329 5.60 -10.32 -7.96
CA THR A 329 5.55 -11.62 -7.25
C THR A 329 6.59 -12.61 -7.80
N ILE A 330 6.73 -12.69 -9.12
CA ILE A 330 7.75 -13.56 -9.74
C ILE A 330 9.16 -13.09 -9.39
N TRP A 331 9.40 -11.78 -9.43
CA TRP A 331 10.69 -11.19 -9.09
C TRP A 331 11.04 -11.38 -7.62
N LEU A 332 10.08 -11.17 -6.72
CA LEU A 332 10.22 -11.39 -5.28
C LEU A 332 10.73 -12.81 -4.97
N ILE A 333 10.09 -13.82 -5.56
CA ILE A 333 10.44 -15.23 -5.38
C ILE A 333 11.84 -15.49 -5.96
N ALA A 334 12.07 -15.10 -7.21
CA ALA A 334 13.32 -15.38 -7.91
C ALA A 334 14.53 -14.74 -7.21
N LYS A 335 14.36 -13.52 -6.70
CA LYS A 335 15.39 -12.72 -6.07
C LYS A 335 15.70 -13.21 -4.64
N ASN A 336 14.67 -13.44 -3.82
CA ASN A 336 14.84 -13.58 -2.38
C ASN A 336 14.70 -15.00 -1.83
N MET A 337 13.85 -15.88 -2.42
CA MET A 337 13.56 -17.19 -1.87
C MET A 337 14.82 -18.10 -1.84
N PRO A 338 15.29 -18.63 -0.68
CA PRO A 338 16.41 -19.57 -0.62
C PRO A 338 16.21 -20.78 -1.54
N ARG A 339 17.30 -21.31 -2.11
CA ARG A 339 17.22 -22.44 -3.09
C ARG A 339 16.55 -23.68 -2.51
N SER A 340 16.83 -24.00 -1.25
CA SER A 340 16.23 -25.12 -0.52
C SER A 340 14.71 -24.96 -0.39
N LEU A 341 14.25 -23.78 0.03
CA LEU A 341 12.83 -23.44 0.16
C LEU A 341 12.15 -23.34 -1.20
N LEU A 342 12.84 -22.81 -2.23
CA LEU A 342 12.35 -22.80 -3.59
C LEU A 342 12.09 -24.22 -4.12
N ARG A 343 13.02 -25.19 -3.86
CA ARG A 343 12.85 -26.58 -4.24
C ARG A 343 11.74 -27.25 -3.46
N ARG A 344 11.71 -27.04 -2.12
CA ARG A 344 10.69 -27.60 -1.22
C ARG A 344 9.29 -27.16 -1.60
N ASN A 345 9.10 -25.91 -1.95
CA ASN A 345 7.81 -25.28 -2.24
C ASN A 345 7.52 -25.17 -3.74
N ALA A 346 8.33 -25.77 -4.62
CA ALA A 346 8.26 -25.60 -6.07
C ALA A 346 6.84 -25.84 -6.63
N LEU A 347 6.21 -26.95 -6.23
CA LEU A 347 4.84 -27.30 -6.69
C LEU A 347 3.80 -26.29 -6.19
N ALA A 348 3.91 -25.83 -4.95
CA ALA A 348 3.01 -24.81 -4.40
C ALA A 348 3.17 -23.47 -5.13
N ILE A 349 4.42 -23.05 -5.39
CA ILE A 349 4.75 -21.82 -6.12
C ILE A 349 4.23 -21.88 -7.56
N LEU A 350 4.52 -22.96 -8.27
CA LEU A 350 4.03 -23.15 -9.66
C LEU A 350 2.49 -23.21 -9.68
N GLY A 351 1.88 -23.95 -8.77
CA GLY A 351 0.43 -24.05 -8.64
C GLY A 351 -0.22 -22.70 -8.32
N GLY A 352 0.38 -21.90 -7.44
CA GLY A 352 -0.07 -20.55 -7.11
C GLY A 352 -0.03 -19.61 -8.32
N GLN A 353 1.10 -19.57 -9.03
CA GLN A 353 1.24 -18.73 -10.23
C GLN A 353 0.33 -19.16 -11.37
N LEU A 354 0.16 -20.47 -11.58
CA LEU A 354 -0.78 -21.02 -12.58
C LEU A 354 -2.23 -20.70 -12.20
N ALA A 355 -2.63 -20.84 -10.93
CA ALA A 355 -3.98 -20.52 -10.48
C ALA A 355 -4.32 -19.04 -10.72
N ILE A 356 -3.38 -18.12 -10.41
CA ILE A 356 -3.52 -16.68 -10.70
C ILE A 356 -3.64 -16.42 -12.20
N GLY A 357 -2.78 -17.05 -13.01
CA GLY A 357 -2.82 -16.93 -14.48
C GLY A 357 -4.12 -17.47 -15.08
N LEU A 358 -4.60 -18.64 -14.62
CA LEU A 358 -5.86 -19.23 -15.07
C LEU A 358 -7.07 -18.39 -14.67
N ALA A 359 -7.09 -17.85 -13.46
CA ALA A 359 -8.16 -16.93 -13.02
C ALA A 359 -8.20 -15.68 -13.89
N ALA A 360 -7.04 -15.10 -14.22
CA ALA A 360 -6.95 -13.98 -15.15
C ALA A 360 -7.37 -14.39 -16.58
N ALA A 361 -6.94 -15.56 -17.05
CA ALA A 361 -7.30 -16.05 -18.39
C ALA A 361 -8.81 -16.31 -18.54
N ARG A 362 -9.49 -16.80 -17.50
CA ARG A 362 -10.96 -16.94 -17.49
C ARG A 362 -11.68 -15.62 -17.69
N ASN A 363 -11.09 -14.54 -17.20
CA ASN A 363 -11.60 -13.17 -17.29
C ASN A 363 -10.82 -12.32 -18.33
N TRP A 364 -10.27 -12.96 -19.38
CA TRP A 364 -9.32 -12.33 -20.31
C TRP A 364 -9.83 -11.07 -21.01
N ARG A 365 -11.17 -10.88 -21.09
CA ARG A 365 -11.79 -9.64 -21.63
C ARG A 365 -11.65 -8.45 -20.69
N GLY A 366 -11.41 -8.67 -19.40
CA GLY A 366 -11.20 -7.61 -18.40
C GLY A 366 -9.80 -7.01 -18.50
N ALA A 367 -9.71 -5.68 -18.48
CA ALA A 367 -8.44 -4.98 -18.61
C ALA A 367 -7.45 -5.33 -17.47
N ALA A 368 -7.93 -5.49 -16.23
CA ALA A 368 -7.12 -5.91 -15.09
C ALA A 368 -6.56 -7.33 -15.25
N ALA A 369 -7.36 -8.25 -15.81
CA ALA A 369 -6.91 -9.62 -16.11
C ALA A 369 -5.82 -9.64 -17.18
N GLN A 370 -5.97 -8.88 -18.25
CA GLN A 370 -4.94 -8.72 -19.26
C GLN A 370 -3.66 -8.10 -18.69
N ALA A 371 -3.79 -7.08 -17.83
CA ALA A 371 -2.67 -6.45 -17.15
C ALA A 371 -1.92 -7.48 -16.27
N ARG A 372 -2.66 -8.35 -15.56
CA ARG A 372 -2.09 -9.44 -14.75
C ARG A 372 -1.26 -10.41 -15.57
N LEU A 373 -1.81 -10.89 -16.70
CA LEU A 373 -1.10 -11.82 -17.58
C LEU A 373 0.15 -11.18 -18.19
N ARG A 374 0.05 -9.91 -18.63
CA ARG A 374 1.21 -9.15 -19.13
C ARG A 374 2.26 -8.96 -18.03
N GLY A 375 1.83 -8.70 -16.80
CA GLY A 375 2.72 -8.61 -15.64
C GLY A 375 3.46 -9.92 -15.38
N GLN A 376 2.76 -11.07 -15.37
CA GLN A 376 3.41 -12.37 -15.19
C GLN A 376 4.42 -12.65 -16.32
N LEU A 377 4.09 -12.36 -17.58
CA LEU A 377 5.03 -12.51 -18.69
C LEU A 377 6.25 -11.61 -18.53
N ALA A 378 6.07 -10.34 -18.17
CA ALA A 378 7.17 -9.41 -17.89
C ALA A 378 8.03 -9.89 -16.71
N GLY A 379 7.40 -10.52 -15.69
CA GLY A 379 8.11 -11.15 -14.57
C GLY A 379 9.04 -12.27 -15.04
N LEU A 380 8.57 -13.14 -15.94
CA LEU A 380 9.39 -14.21 -16.52
C LEU A 380 10.53 -13.67 -17.39
N LEU A 381 10.27 -12.66 -18.22
CA LEU A 381 11.30 -12.03 -19.06
C LEU A 381 12.40 -11.34 -18.24
N GLY A 382 12.05 -10.78 -17.06
CA GLY A 382 13.00 -10.14 -16.16
C GLY A 382 13.80 -11.08 -15.24
N LEU A 383 13.56 -12.41 -15.28
CA LEU A 383 14.14 -13.36 -14.32
C LEU A 383 15.66 -13.33 -14.27
N ALA A 384 16.35 -13.22 -15.41
CA ALA A 384 17.82 -13.24 -15.47
C ALA A 384 18.43 -12.13 -14.57
N ARG A 385 17.84 -10.93 -14.61
CA ARG A 385 18.27 -9.78 -13.81
C ARG A 385 18.01 -10.01 -12.32
N GLN A 386 16.87 -10.57 -11.96
CA GLN A 386 16.56 -10.88 -10.56
C GLN A 386 17.44 -12.01 -10.00
N LEU A 387 17.77 -12.99 -10.81
CA LEU A 387 18.73 -14.04 -10.46
C LEU A 387 20.17 -13.49 -10.29
N GLN A 388 20.54 -12.43 -11.02
CA GLN A 388 21.80 -11.73 -10.79
C GLN A 388 21.79 -11.02 -9.41
N LYS A 389 20.73 -10.26 -9.07
CA LYS A 389 20.58 -9.63 -7.75
C LYS A 389 20.60 -10.68 -6.61
N ARG A 390 20.01 -11.83 -6.82
CA ARG A 390 20.07 -12.95 -5.89
C ARG A 390 21.48 -13.33 -5.48
N ARG A 391 22.47 -13.23 -6.40
CA ARG A 391 23.87 -13.58 -6.12
C ARG A 391 24.51 -12.66 -5.08
N THR A 392 24.00 -11.45 -4.89
CA THR A 392 24.47 -10.51 -3.88
C THR A 392 23.69 -10.61 -2.57
N ILE A 393 22.40 -11.04 -2.62
CA ILE A 393 21.53 -11.14 -1.45
C ILE A 393 21.80 -12.42 -0.66
N GLN A 394 21.81 -13.59 -1.33
CA GLN A 394 21.88 -14.89 -0.65
C GLN A 394 23.16 -15.11 0.18
N PRO A 395 24.36 -14.64 -0.23
CA PRO A 395 25.55 -14.77 0.60
C PRO A 395 25.52 -13.96 1.90
N ARG A 396 24.67 -12.93 1.98
CA ARG A 396 24.49 -12.08 3.18
C ARG A 396 23.44 -12.61 4.15
N ARG A 397 22.84 -13.74 3.83
CA ARG A 397 21.80 -14.35 4.66
C ARG A 397 22.37 -14.82 6.01
N GLN A 398 21.64 -14.47 7.09
CA GLN A 398 21.98 -14.84 8.48
C GLN A 398 20.92 -15.78 9.10
N ILE A 399 19.72 -15.86 8.51
CA ILE A 399 18.64 -16.71 9.00
C ILE A 399 18.71 -18.13 8.38
N GLU A 400 18.40 -19.16 9.16
CA GLU A 400 18.29 -20.53 8.66
C GLU A 400 17.00 -20.79 7.89
N ASP A 401 17.03 -21.79 6.98
CA ASP A 401 15.86 -22.17 6.18
C ASP A 401 14.68 -22.62 7.04
N ALA A 402 14.95 -23.33 8.13
CA ALA A 402 13.90 -23.82 9.03
C ALA A 402 13.18 -22.68 9.77
N GLU A 403 13.92 -21.67 10.17
CA GLU A 403 13.38 -20.48 10.83
C GLU A 403 12.57 -19.63 9.85
N LEU A 404 13.13 -19.34 8.67
CA LEU A 404 12.45 -18.59 7.62
C LEU A 404 11.14 -19.31 7.17
N ALA A 405 11.19 -20.63 7.04
CA ALA A 405 10.02 -21.43 6.63
C ALA A 405 8.84 -21.36 7.61
N ARG A 406 9.10 -21.13 8.91
CA ARG A 406 8.04 -20.95 9.93
C ARG A 406 7.26 -19.65 9.77
N MET A 407 7.87 -18.66 9.09
CA MET A 407 7.23 -17.37 8.83
C MET A 407 6.26 -17.43 7.64
N PHE A 408 6.30 -18.51 6.82
CA PHE A 408 5.41 -18.68 5.69
C PHE A 408 4.07 -19.24 6.15
N VAL A 409 2.99 -18.65 5.67
CA VAL A 409 1.64 -19.12 5.99
C VAL A 409 1.19 -20.20 5.01
N ALA A 410 0.44 -21.19 5.52
CA ALA A 410 -0.28 -22.13 4.68
C ALA A 410 -1.34 -21.39 3.85
N LYS A 411 -1.77 -22.01 2.74
CA LYS A 411 -2.79 -21.44 1.86
C LYS A 411 -4.13 -21.27 2.56
#